data_d5519a1ae6880de11a2b7c6edccb8f19
#
_entry.id   d5519a1ae6880de11a2b7c6edccb8f19
#
_cell.length_a   1.000
_cell.length_b   1.000
_cell.length_c   1.000
_cell.angle_alpha   90.00
_cell.angle_beta   90.00
_cell.angle_gamma   90.00
#
_symmetry.space_group_name_H-M   'P 1'
#
loop_
_entity.id
_entity.type
_entity.pdbx_description
1 polymer ?
#
loop_
_entity_poly.entity_id
_entity_poly.type
_entity_poly.pdbx_seq_one_letter_code
_entity_poly.pdbx_strand_id
1 'polypeptide(L)'
;MHLKTCAQLLAALILAIPAVAQTPTPAPKPKSTTTAAKPAAAATYDHALLKPALLKAQAPDTYQVKFDTTRGVFTITVTRAWSPLGADRFYNLVKHHYFDSARFFRVLPNFVVQFGLSANPAVNAAWEKATIKDDPHSQSNKPGTLVFATAGANTRTTQLFINLKDNGPSLDSQGFTPFGQVDGDGMKVVEMLYDQYGESAGMDQENISKGGEKFLATHWPKLDTIKSATLIGAAATTPAKPAAKPATTAKPASSATPKPQ
;
A
#
# COMPACT_ATOMS: atom_id res chain seq x y z
N MET A 1 13.92 -57.92 -15.79
CA MET A 1 13.93 -59.14 -14.94
C MET A 1 13.03 -58.86 -13.73
N HIS A 2 11.89 -59.47 -13.80
CA HIS A 2 10.94 -59.92 -12.73
C HIS A 2 10.89 -59.15 -11.41
N LEU A 3 9.78 -58.43 -11.08
CA LEU A 3 8.45 -58.87 -10.67
C LEU A 3 8.47 -59.75 -9.38
N LYS A 4 7.84 -59.30 -8.30
CA LYS A 4 6.78 -60.08 -7.64
C LYS A 4 6.08 -59.25 -6.54
N THR A 5 4.80 -59.13 -6.71
CA THR A 5 3.65 -58.88 -5.88
C THR A 5 3.65 -59.74 -4.57
N CYS A 6 3.16 -59.18 -3.47
CA CYS A 6 2.54 -59.98 -2.42
C CYS A 6 1.41 -59.20 -1.77
N ALA A 7 0.19 -59.59 -2.10
CA ALA A 7 -1.05 -59.24 -1.41
C ALA A 7 -1.23 -60.17 -0.21
N GLN A 8 -1.60 -59.65 0.96
CA GLN A 8 -2.17 -60.49 2.05
C GLN A 8 -3.46 -59.88 2.56
N LEU A 9 -4.52 -60.61 2.29
CA LEU A 9 -5.84 -60.48 2.92
C LEU A 9 -5.76 -60.91 4.38
N LEU A 10 -6.30 -60.12 5.31
CA LEU A 10 -6.67 -60.60 6.64
C LEU A 10 -8.16 -60.30 6.85
N ALA A 11 -8.93 -61.38 6.97
CA ALA A 11 -10.34 -61.40 7.34
C ALA A 11 -10.50 -61.09 8.83
N ALA A 12 -11.31 -60.08 9.16
CA ALA A 12 -11.70 -59.80 10.57
C ALA A 12 -13.13 -60.28 10.84
N LEU A 13 -13.20 -61.09 11.83
CA LEU A 13 -14.38 -61.77 12.39
C LEU A 13 -15.29 -60.72 13.07
N ILE A 14 -16.55 -60.66 12.67
CA ILE A 14 -17.58 -59.76 13.26
C ILE A 14 -18.25 -60.51 14.39
N LEU A 15 -18.03 -60.08 15.66
CA LEU A 15 -18.86 -60.45 16.79
C LEU A 15 -20.01 -59.46 16.94
N ALA A 16 -21.23 -59.91 16.74
CA ALA A 16 -22.44 -59.16 16.99
C ALA A 16 -22.77 -59.12 18.48
N ILE A 17 -22.84 -57.93 19.09
CA ILE A 17 -23.38 -57.74 20.45
C ILE A 17 -24.73 -57.02 20.30
N PRO A 18 -25.83 -57.47 20.92
CA PRO A 18 -27.11 -56.76 20.80
C PRO A 18 -27.11 -55.48 21.62
N ALA A 19 -27.33 -54.37 20.95
CA ALA A 19 -27.48 -53.07 21.58
C ALA A 19 -28.89 -52.91 22.16
N VAL A 20 -28.96 -52.72 23.48
CA VAL A 20 -30.16 -52.26 24.17
C VAL A 20 -30.42 -50.82 23.83
N ALA A 21 -31.55 -50.52 23.18
CA ALA A 21 -31.98 -49.19 22.84
C ALA A 21 -32.32 -48.40 24.12
N GLN A 22 -31.48 -47.43 24.48
CA GLN A 22 -31.83 -46.38 25.44
C GLN A 22 -32.28 -45.14 24.63
N THR A 23 -33.54 -44.75 24.82
CA THR A 23 -34.10 -43.51 24.31
C THR A 23 -33.42 -42.29 24.95
N PRO A 24 -32.78 -41.39 24.22
CA PRO A 24 -32.22 -40.19 24.81
C PRO A 24 -33.32 -39.15 25.08
N THR A 25 -33.44 -38.75 26.34
CA THR A 25 -34.22 -37.59 26.77
C THR A 25 -33.69 -36.34 26.05
N PRO A 26 -34.54 -35.45 25.43
CA PRO A 26 -34.09 -34.26 24.77
C PRO A 26 -33.55 -33.24 25.77
N ALA A 27 -32.27 -32.93 25.65
CA ALA A 27 -31.65 -31.81 26.39
C ALA A 27 -32.24 -30.46 25.92
N PRO A 28 -32.43 -29.48 26.82
CA PRO A 28 -32.94 -28.18 26.47
C PRO A 28 -31.96 -27.47 25.56
N LYS A 29 -32.41 -27.02 24.36
CA LYS A 29 -31.67 -26.18 23.44
C LYS A 29 -31.21 -24.89 24.14
N PRO A 30 -29.91 -24.56 24.11
CA PRO A 30 -29.47 -23.23 24.52
C PRO A 30 -30.11 -22.18 23.59
N LYS A 31 -30.79 -21.21 24.16
CA LYS A 31 -31.26 -20.00 23.43
C LYS A 31 -30.04 -19.25 22.96
N SER A 32 -29.67 -19.41 21.69
CA SER A 32 -28.74 -18.53 21.00
C SER A 32 -29.35 -17.14 20.92
N THR A 33 -28.97 -16.27 21.82
CA THR A 33 -29.11 -14.81 21.61
C THR A 33 -28.08 -14.43 20.54
N THR A 34 -28.45 -14.63 19.28
CA THR A 34 -27.72 -14.03 18.17
C THR A 34 -27.99 -12.52 18.25
N THR A 35 -27.10 -11.80 18.92
CA THR A 35 -27.04 -10.36 18.77
C THR A 35 -26.65 -10.14 17.31
N ALA A 36 -27.62 -9.77 16.47
CA ALA A 36 -27.38 -9.39 15.09
C ALA A 36 -26.38 -8.23 15.13
N ALA A 37 -25.15 -8.49 14.71
CA ALA A 37 -24.17 -7.44 14.49
C ALA A 37 -24.80 -6.45 13.49
N LYS A 38 -24.96 -5.20 13.93
CA LYS A 38 -25.38 -4.09 13.09
C LYS A 38 -24.53 -4.14 11.81
N PRO A 39 -25.14 -4.11 10.60
CA PRO A 39 -24.35 -4.07 9.37
C PRO A 39 -23.37 -2.90 9.47
N ALA A 40 -22.07 -3.19 9.28
CA ALA A 40 -21.07 -2.15 9.21
C ALA A 40 -21.53 -1.17 8.13
N ALA A 41 -21.75 0.09 8.50
CA ALA A 41 -22.08 1.13 7.55
C ALA A 41 -21.01 1.10 6.48
N ALA A 42 -21.40 1.05 5.18
CA ALA A 42 -20.47 1.13 4.07
C ALA A 42 -19.58 2.34 4.31
N ALA A 43 -18.26 2.12 4.37
CA ALA A 43 -17.29 3.19 4.63
C ALA A 43 -17.56 4.32 3.62
N THR A 44 -17.95 5.47 4.12
CA THR A 44 -18.16 6.66 3.28
C THR A 44 -16.78 7.12 2.82
N TYR A 45 -16.54 7.10 1.52
CA TYR A 45 -15.33 7.63 0.91
C TYR A 45 -15.56 9.04 0.34
N ASP A 46 -14.49 9.81 0.19
CA ASP A 46 -14.58 11.11 -0.47
C ASP A 46 -14.88 10.93 -1.97
N HIS A 47 -16.04 11.44 -2.41
CA HIS A 47 -16.47 11.36 -3.81
C HIS A 47 -15.53 12.06 -4.80
N ALA A 48 -14.65 12.97 -4.34
CA ALA A 48 -13.60 13.56 -5.16
C ALA A 48 -12.65 12.50 -5.71
N LEU A 49 -12.47 11.38 -4.99
CA LEU A 49 -11.66 10.23 -5.45
C LEU A 49 -12.17 9.57 -6.73
N LEU A 50 -13.42 9.77 -7.11
CA LEU A 50 -13.94 9.26 -8.40
C LEU A 50 -13.49 10.11 -9.60
N LYS A 51 -12.81 11.23 -9.36
CA LYS A 51 -12.34 12.15 -10.40
C LYS A 51 -10.83 12.44 -10.25
N PRO A 52 -9.94 11.44 -10.44
CA PRO A 52 -8.50 11.60 -10.22
C PRO A 52 -7.88 12.80 -10.94
N ALA A 53 -8.39 13.11 -12.14
CA ALA A 53 -7.90 14.21 -12.96
C ALA A 53 -8.06 15.60 -12.32
N LEU A 54 -8.92 15.75 -11.30
CA LEU A 54 -9.13 16.99 -10.56
C LEU A 54 -8.23 17.12 -9.32
N LEU A 55 -7.64 16.03 -8.85
CA LEU A 55 -6.81 15.99 -7.65
C LEU A 55 -5.35 16.29 -8.00
N LYS A 56 -5.03 17.58 -8.17
CA LYS A 56 -3.73 18.08 -8.67
C LYS A 56 -3.09 19.09 -7.72
N ALA A 57 -3.41 19.05 -6.43
CA ALA A 57 -2.75 19.93 -5.48
C ALA A 57 -1.26 19.58 -5.42
N GLN A 58 -0.42 20.62 -5.49
CA GLN A 58 1.01 20.49 -5.24
C GLN A 58 1.22 20.27 -3.73
N ALA A 59 2.05 19.31 -3.39
CA ALA A 59 2.45 19.07 -2.02
C ALA A 59 3.40 20.15 -1.51
N PRO A 60 3.49 20.39 -0.18
CA PRO A 60 4.59 21.12 0.43
C PRO A 60 5.94 20.46 0.13
N ASP A 61 7.03 21.21 0.24
CA ASP A 61 8.39 20.68 0.03
C ASP A 61 8.70 19.53 0.99
N THR A 62 8.18 19.61 2.21
CA THR A 62 8.22 18.54 3.20
C THR A 62 6.89 18.50 3.94
N TYR A 63 6.36 17.29 4.14
CA TYR A 63 5.17 17.07 4.94
C TYR A 63 5.20 15.71 5.61
N GLN A 64 4.39 15.55 6.63
CA GLN A 64 4.28 14.30 7.36
C GLN A 64 2.89 13.69 7.23
N VAL A 65 2.86 12.37 7.19
CA VAL A 65 1.63 11.57 7.18
C VAL A 65 1.64 10.59 8.33
N LYS A 66 0.63 10.69 9.20
CA LYS A 66 0.39 9.73 10.26
C LYS A 66 -0.49 8.61 9.73
N PHE A 67 -0.02 7.37 9.86
CA PHE A 67 -0.79 6.16 9.66
C PHE A 67 -1.22 5.59 11.00
N ASP A 68 -2.54 5.54 11.25
CA ASP A 68 -3.11 4.74 12.34
C ASP A 68 -3.52 3.38 11.78
N THR A 69 -2.98 2.33 12.35
CA THR A 69 -3.18 0.97 11.85
C THR A 69 -3.67 0.02 12.95
N THR A 70 -4.01 -1.19 12.58
CA THR A 70 -4.34 -2.24 13.54
C THR A 70 -3.15 -2.69 14.39
N ARG A 71 -1.90 -2.39 14.00
CA ARG A 71 -0.66 -2.72 14.74
C ARG A 71 -0.08 -1.56 15.54
N GLY A 72 -0.62 -0.37 15.35
CA GLY A 72 -0.12 0.84 16.00
C GLY A 72 -0.02 2.00 15.03
N VAL A 73 0.63 3.06 15.49
CA VAL A 73 0.80 4.30 14.74
C VAL A 73 2.25 4.41 14.26
N PHE A 74 2.43 4.82 13.01
CA PHE A 74 3.71 5.27 12.49
C PHE A 74 3.54 6.52 11.65
N THR A 75 4.61 7.27 11.48
CA THR A 75 4.64 8.51 10.69
C THR A 75 5.62 8.34 9.54
N ILE A 76 5.32 8.97 8.42
CA ILE A 76 6.20 9.06 7.27
C ILE A 76 6.46 10.53 6.98
N THR A 77 7.73 10.93 6.93
CA THR A 77 8.15 12.22 6.39
C THR A 77 8.35 12.08 4.88
N VAL A 78 7.68 12.92 4.12
CA VAL A 78 7.81 13.02 2.65
C VAL A 78 8.66 14.21 2.30
N THR A 79 9.64 14.00 1.41
CA THR A 79 10.48 15.04 0.83
C THR A 79 10.18 15.16 -0.66
N ARG A 80 9.43 16.20 -1.04
CA ARG A 80 8.93 16.39 -2.41
C ARG A 80 10.05 16.38 -3.45
N ALA A 81 11.20 16.98 -3.13
CA ALA A 81 12.35 17.04 -4.03
C ALA A 81 12.91 15.66 -4.44
N TRP A 82 12.63 14.60 -3.67
CA TRP A 82 13.09 13.25 -3.99
C TRP A 82 12.35 12.63 -5.19
N SER A 83 11.03 12.85 -5.27
CA SER A 83 10.18 12.38 -6.37
C SER A 83 8.93 13.28 -6.43
N PRO A 84 9.00 14.43 -7.10
CA PRO A 84 7.96 15.46 -7.05
C PRO A 84 6.57 14.98 -7.48
N LEU A 85 6.47 14.22 -8.58
CA LEU A 85 5.18 13.71 -9.07
C LEU A 85 4.61 12.66 -8.13
N GLY A 86 5.47 11.80 -7.58
CA GLY A 86 5.09 10.81 -6.57
C GLY A 86 4.59 11.48 -5.28
N ALA A 87 5.34 12.45 -4.77
CA ALA A 87 4.98 13.19 -3.56
C ALA A 87 3.65 13.95 -3.72
N ASP A 88 3.42 14.63 -4.84
CA ASP A 88 2.17 15.32 -5.15
C ASP A 88 1.00 14.34 -5.25
N ARG A 89 1.20 13.18 -5.90
CA ARG A 89 0.20 12.12 -5.98
C ARG A 89 -0.17 11.61 -4.58
N PHE A 90 0.80 11.26 -3.77
CA PHE A 90 0.58 10.74 -2.42
C PHE A 90 -0.12 11.78 -1.51
N TYR A 91 0.28 13.05 -1.59
CA TYR A 91 -0.37 14.15 -0.88
C TYR A 91 -1.87 14.23 -1.18
N ASN A 92 -2.26 14.18 -2.46
CA ASN A 92 -3.65 14.21 -2.87
C ASN A 92 -4.42 12.97 -2.39
N LEU A 93 -3.82 11.78 -2.47
CA LEU A 93 -4.44 10.54 -1.96
C LEU A 93 -4.72 10.62 -0.46
N VAL A 94 -3.74 11.06 0.34
CA VAL A 94 -3.90 11.21 1.80
C VAL A 94 -4.93 12.30 2.13
N LYS A 95 -4.86 13.45 1.47
CA LYS A 95 -5.80 14.57 1.68
C LYS A 95 -7.26 14.18 1.48
N HIS A 96 -7.52 13.22 0.60
CA HIS A 96 -8.85 12.73 0.26
C HIS A 96 -9.17 11.37 0.90
N HIS A 97 -8.42 10.96 1.94
CA HIS A 97 -8.67 9.74 2.71
C HIS A 97 -8.68 8.44 1.88
N TYR A 98 -7.89 8.39 0.80
CA TYR A 98 -7.83 7.25 -0.10
C TYR A 98 -7.45 5.94 0.61
N PHE A 99 -6.55 6.01 1.60
CA PHE A 99 -6.01 4.85 2.29
C PHE A 99 -6.85 4.37 3.46
N ASP A 100 -7.90 5.10 3.85
CA ASP A 100 -8.74 4.72 4.98
C ASP A 100 -9.41 3.37 4.70
N SER A 101 -9.30 2.46 5.67
CA SER A 101 -9.73 1.05 5.57
C SER A 101 -8.97 0.19 4.54
N ALA A 102 -7.96 0.71 3.86
CA ALA A 102 -7.09 -0.09 2.99
C ALA A 102 -6.24 -1.06 3.81
N ARG A 103 -5.80 -2.16 3.19
CA ARG A 103 -4.99 -3.17 3.86
C ARG A 103 -3.59 -3.27 3.30
N PHE A 104 -2.66 -3.74 4.14
CA PHE A 104 -1.33 -4.15 3.72
C PHE A 104 -1.44 -5.56 3.13
N PHE A 105 -1.70 -5.65 1.83
CA PHE A 105 -2.07 -6.91 1.18
C PHE A 105 -0.89 -7.81 0.83
N ARG A 106 0.34 -7.29 0.89
CA ARG A 106 1.56 -8.05 0.63
C ARG A 106 2.64 -7.64 1.62
N VAL A 107 2.97 -8.52 2.56
CA VAL A 107 4.00 -8.31 3.56
C VAL A 107 5.03 -9.42 3.42
N LEU A 108 6.23 -9.06 2.97
CA LEU A 108 7.33 -9.99 2.76
C LEU A 108 8.50 -9.61 3.67
N PRO A 109 8.73 -10.37 4.74
CA PRO A 109 9.88 -10.17 5.61
C PRO A 109 11.18 -10.10 4.81
N ASN A 110 12.07 -9.18 5.18
CA ASN A 110 13.32 -8.93 4.46
C ASN A 110 13.16 -8.50 2.99
N PHE A 111 12.03 -7.92 2.64
CA PHE A 111 11.82 -7.31 1.33
C PHE A 111 10.97 -6.04 1.45
N VAL A 112 9.64 -6.14 1.33
CA VAL A 112 8.75 -4.97 1.32
C VAL A 112 7.43 -5.23 2.03
N VAL A 113 6.74 -4.13 2.42
CA VAL A 113 5.32 -4.09 2.77
C VAL A 113 4.59 -3.29 1.70
N GLN A 114 3.67 -3.91 0.96
CA GLN A 114 2.94 -3.29 -0.13
C GLN A 114 1.47 -3.07 0.23
N PHE A 115 0.94 -1.90 -0.16
CA PHE A 115 -0.43 -1.44 0.07
C PHE A 115 -0.87 -0.46 -1.03
N GLY A 116 -2.06 0.14 -0.92
CA GLY A 116 -2.50 1.20 -1.83
C GLY A 116 -3.57 0.78 -2.83
N LEU A 117 -4.24 -0.36 -2.59
CA LEU A 117 -5.56 -0.64 -3.15
C LEU A 117 -6.60 -0.12 -2.17
N SER A 118 -7.53 0.71 -2.64
CA SER A 118 -8.59 1.27 -1.81
C SER A 118 -9.55 0.18 -1.30
N ALA A 119 -10.08 0.38 -0.11
CA ALA A 119 -11.16 -0.45 0.41
C ALA A 119 -12.44 -0.40 -0.45
N ASN A 120 -12.58 0.63 -1.31
CA ASN A 120 -13.73 0.83 -2.17
C ASN A 120 -13.43 0.47 -3.65
N PRO A 121 -14.13 -0.51 -4.25
CA PRO A 121 -13.91 -0.92 -5.64
C PRO A 121 -14.13 0.18 -6.68
N ALA A 122 -15.10 1.07 -6.46
CA ALA A 122 -15.37 2.17 -7.39
C ALA A 122 -14.20 3.17 -7.44
N VAL A 123 -13.55 3.39 -6.29
CA VAL A 123 -12.34 4.21 -6.21
C VAL A 123 -11.20 3.51 -6.96
N ASN A 124 -10.97 2.21 -6.72
CA ASN A 124 -9.94 1.46 -7.45
C ASN A 124 -10.13 1.55 -8.97
N ALA A 125 -11.36 1.35 -9.46
CA ALA A 125 -11.68 1.46 -10.89
C ALA A 125 -11.40 2.86 -11.46
N ALA A 126 -11.69 3.93 -10.69
CA ALA A 126 -11.40 5.30 -11.11
C ALA A 126 -9.89 5.59 -11.22
N TRP A 127 -9.06 4.93 -10.37
CA TRP A 127 -7.62 5.17 -10.32
C TRP A 127 -6.80 4.20 -11.17
N GLU A 128 -7.38 3.13 -11.70
CA GLU A 128 -6.68 2.08 -12.46
C GLU A 128 -5.82 2.64 -13.60
N LYS A 129 -6.34 3.64 -14.33
CA LYS A 129 -5.67 4.28 -15.47
C LYS A 129 -5.11 5.66 -15.17
N ALA A 130 -5.19 6.11 -13.90
CA ALA A 130 -4.71 7.43 -13.49
C ALA A 130 -3.20 7.42 -13.24
N THR A 131 -2.42 7.08 -14.25
CA THR A 131 -0.96 6.98 -14.16
C THR A 131 -0.28 8.33 -14.01
N ILE A 132 0.93 8.33 -13.43
CA ILE A 132 1.88 9.46 -13.45
C ILE A 132 3.17 9.04 -14.14
N LYS A 133 3.86 10.03 -14.73
CA LYS A 133 5.21 9.84 -15.30
C LYS A 133 6.20 9.48 -14.19
N ASP A 134 7.26 8.80 -14.57
CA ASP A 134 8.33 8.50 -13.65
C ASP A 134 9.08 9.77 -13.26
N ASP A 135 9.46 9.86 -11.99
CA ASP A 135 10.38 10.87 -11.49
C ASP A 135 11.83 10.40 -11.69
N PRO A 136 12.79 11.33 -11.79
CA PRO A 136 14.21 10.97 -11.77
C PRO A 136 14.58 10.23 -10.49
N HIS A 137 15.36 9.17 -10.60
CA HIS A 137 15.88 8.45 -9.44
C HIS A 137 16.89 9.32 -8.69
N SER A 138 16.59 9.64 -7.44
CA SER A 138 17.41 10.54 -6.60
C SER A 138 17.80 9.96 -5.24
N GLN A 139 17.10 8.92 -4.81
CA GLN A 139 17.31 8.26 -3.52
C GLN A 139 17.33 6.75 -3.69
N SER A 140 18.18 6.05 -2.93
CA SER A 140 18.24 4.59 -2.93
C SER A 140 17.14 3.97 -2.08
N ASN A 141 16.72 2.76 -2.43
CA ASN A 141 15.71 1.95 -1.75
C ASN A 141 16.23 1.37 -0.42
N LYS A 142 16.50 2.23 0.55
CA LYS A 142 16.98 1.88 1.90
C LYS A 142 15.83 1.46 2.82
N PRO A 143 16.13 0.78 3.96
CA PRO A 143 15.09 0.42 4.93
C PRO A 143 14.24 1.62 5.34
N GLY A 144 12.92 1.43 5.37
CA GLY A 144 11.95 2.44 5.76
C GLY A 144 11.57 3.43 4.66
N THR A 145 12.22 3.42 3.48
CA THR A 145 11.81 4.31 2.39
C THR A 145 10.47 3.91 1.78
N LEU A 146 9.63 4.92 1.46
CA LEU A 146 8.33 4.79 0.81
C LEU A 146 8.46 5.03 -0.68
N VAL A 147 7.89 4.13 -1.49
CA VAL A 147 8.07 4.09 -2.94
C VAL A 147 6.76 3.71 -3.64
N PHE A 148 6.51 4.26 -4.84
CA PHE A 148 5.41 3.75 -5.68
C PHE A 148 5.78 2.43 -6.34
N ALA A 149 4.86 1.46 -6.29
CA ALA A 149 4.93 0.28 -7.14
C ALA A 149 4.66 0.66 -8.60
N THR A 150 5.28 -0.07 -9.52
CA THR A 150 5.14 0.12 -10.98
C THR A 150 5.13 -1.23 -11.69
N ALA A 151 4.42 -1.30 -12.80
CA ALA A 151 4.43 -2.43 -13.73
C ALA A 151 5.26 -2.13 -14.99
N GLY A 152 6.15 -1.16 -14.93
CA GLY A 152 6.98 -0.66 -16.01
C GLY A 152 6.97 0.86 -16.07
N ALA A 153 7.60 1.45 -17.07
CA ALA A 153 7.76 2.89 -17.20
C ALA A 153 6.41 3.63 -17.26
N ASN A 154 6.28 4.69 -16.45
CA ASN A 154 5.10 5.58 -16.41
C ASN A 154 3.78 4.88 -16.04
N THR A 155 3.82 3.81 -15.22
CA THR A 155 2.63 3.05 -14.82
C THR A 155 2.26 3.22 -13.34
N ARG A 156 2.94 4.10 -12.60
CA ARG A 156 2.62 4.40 -11.20
C ARG A 156 1.21 4.98 -11.07
N THR A 157 0.37 4.40 -10.18
CA THR A 157 -0.99 4.87 -9.90
C THR A 157 -1.18 5.21 -8.42
N THR A 158 -1.50 4.23 -7.58
CA THR A 158 -1.82 4.40 -6.16
C THR A 158 -1.11 3.42 -5.24
N GLN A 159 -0.59 2.31 -5.78
CA GLN A 159 0.07 1.29 -4.97
C GLN A 159 1.46 1.74 -4.53
N LEU A 160 1.78 1.43 -3.29
CA LEU A 160 2.99 1.85 -2.59
C LEU A 160 3.64 0.67 -1.88
N PHE A 161 4.92 0.78 -1.63
CA PHE A 161 5.59 -0.13 -0.71
C PHE A 161 6.58 0.60 0.21
N ILE A 162 6.80 0.01 1.39
CA ILE A 162 7.83 0.40 2.33
C ILE A 162 8.93 -0.66 2.27
N ASN A 163 10.18 -0.25 2.12
CA ASN A 163 11.33 -1.16 2.13
C ASN A 163 11.61 -1.67 3.56
N LEU A 164 11.71 -3.00 3.74
CA LEU A 164 12.06 -3.60 5.03
C LEU A 164 13.58 -3.85 5.18
N LYS A 165 14.31 -3.78 4.07
CA LYS A 165 15.78 -3.87 4.04
C LYS A 165 16.37 -2.93 3.00
N ASP A 166 17.70 -2.97 2.84
CA ASP A 166 18.36 -2.34 1.70
C ASP A 166 18.06 -3.12 0.42
N ASN A 167 17.12 -2.60 -0.36
CA ASN A 167 16.73 -3.12 -1.66
C ASN A 167 17.38 -2.33 -2.82
N GLY A 168 18.22 -1.32 -2.53
CA GLY A 168 18.90 -0.51 -3.53
C GLY A 168 19.58 -1.33 -4.63
N PRO A 169 20.38 -2.36 -4.30
CA PRO A 169 21.06 -3.17 -5.32
C PRO A 169 20.15 -3.81 -6.36
N SER A 170 18.88 -4.06 -6.04
CA SER A 170 17.92 -4.67 -6.96
C SER A 170 16.89 -3.69 -7.53
N LEU A 171 16.48 -2.65 -6.79
CA LEU A 171 15.37 -1.80 -7.19
C LEU A 171 15.79 -0.46 -7.81
N ASP A 172 16.96 0.08 -7.45
CA ASP A 172 17.38 1.41 -7.94
C ASP A 172 17.53 1.43 -9.45
N SER A 173 18.13 0.40 -10.04
CA SER A 173 18.32 0.29 -11.49
C SER A 173 17.01 0.03 -12.27
N GLN A 174 15.95 -0.36 -11.59
CA GLN A 174 14.63 -0.57 -12.17
C GLN A 174 13.74 0.69 -12.13
N GLY A 175 14.25 1.81 -11.62
CA GLY A 175 13.54 3.08 -11.58
C GLY A 175 12.56 3.24 -10.40
N PHE A 176 12.63 2.37 -9.40
CA PHE A 176 11.88 2.56 -8.16
C PHE A 176 12.46 3.73 -7.37
N THR A 177 11.72 4.83 -7.30
CA THR A 177 12.20 6.12 -6.75
C THR A 177 11.53 6.43 -5.42
N PRO A 178 12.26 6.39 -4.29
CA PRO A 178 11.75 6.80 -2.99
C PRO A 178 11.35 8.28 -2.96
N PHE A 179 10.31 8.58 -2.17
CA PHE A 179 9.84 9.95 -1.94
C PHE A 179 9.55 10.28 -0.48
N GLY A 180 9.62 9.29 0.40
CA GLY A 180 9.39 9.45 1.83
C GLY A 180 10.15 8.42 2.66
N GLN A 181 10.18 8.63 3.96
CA GLN A 181 10.85 7.80 4.95
C GLN A 181 9.97 7.62 6.18
N VAL A 182 9.88 6.39 6.69
CA VAL A 182 9.26 6.10 7.99
C VAL A 182 10.11 6.70 9.10
N ASP A 183 9.48 7.46 10.00
CA ASP A 183 10.18 8.21 11.05
C ASP A 183 10.46 7.36 12.30
N GLY A 184 11.59 7.58 12.91
CA GLY A 184 11.97 7.07 14.22
C GLY A 184 11.67 5.57 14.42
N ASP A 185 10.96 5.26 15.50
CA ASP A 185 10.57 3.88 15.86
C ASP A 185 9.38 3.32 15.02
N GLY A 186 8.88 4.06 14.04
CA GLY A 186 7.76 3.65 13.21
C GLY A 186 8.00 2.32 12.47
N MET A 187 9.24 2.01 12.14
CA MET A 187 9.59 0.72 11.54
C MET A 187 9.26 -0.48 12.42
N LYS A 188 9.29 -0.34 13.75
CA LYS A 188 8.86 -1.40 14.69
C LYS A 188 7.38 -1.78 14.46
N VAL A 189 6.54 -0.80 14.14
CA VAL A 189 5.12 -1.04 13.81
C VAL A 189 4.99 -1.70 12.43
N VAL A 190 5.74 -1.22 11.44
CA VAL A 190 5.73 -1.75 10.08
C VAL A 190 6.19 -3.23 10.05
N GLU A 191 7.20 -3.58 10.83
CA GLU A 191 7.73 -4.95 10.94
C GLU A 191 6.80 -5.91 11.69
N MET A 192 5.82 -5.41 12.48
CA MET A 192 4.81 -6.21 13.16
C MET A 192 3.59 -6.52 12.29
N LEU A 193 3.50 -6.00 11.08
CA LEU A 193 2.36 -6.25 10.17
C LEU A 193 2.28 -7.74 9.81
N TYR A 194 1.05 -8.24 9.69
CA TYR A 194 0.79 -9.66 9.44
C TYR A 194 1.35 -10.13 8.10
N ASP A 195 2.31 -11.04 8.15
CA ASP A 195 3.12 -11.51 7.03
C ASP A 195 2.80 -12.93 6.55
N GLN A 196 1.95 -13.69 7.29
CA GLN A 196 1.77 -15.12 7.04
C GLN A 196 1.01 -15.44 5.74
N TYR A 197 0.41 -14.44 5.09
CA TYR A 197 -0.14 -14.60 3.74
C TYR A 197 0.91 -14.40 2.65
N GLY A 198 1.99 -13.70 2.95
CA GLY A 198 3.13 -13.50 2.05
C GLY A 198 2.73 -13.05 0.65
N GLU A 199 3.20 -13.79 -0.37
CA GLU A 199 2.86 -13.52 -1.77
C GLU A 199 1.42 -13.89 -2.14
N SER A 200 0.75 -14.79 -1.41
CA SER A 200 -0.57 -15.30 -1.81
C SER A 200 -1.61 -14.19 -1.94
N ALA A 201 -1.70 -13.30 -0.94
CA ALA A 201 -2.57 -12.13 -1.03
C ALA A 201 -2.03 -11.09 -2.03
N GLY A 202 -0.70 -10.97 -2.14
CA GLY A 202 -0.03 -10.08 -3.09
C GLY A 202 -0.31 -10.42 -4.56
N MET A 203 -0.53 -11.69 -4.89
CA MET A 203 -0.87 -12.15 -6.25
C MET A 203 -2.36 -11.95 -6.58
N ASP A 204 -3.21 -11.68 -5.59
CA ASP A 204 -4.67 -11.60 -5.75
C ASP A 204 -5.17 -10.15 -5.97
N GLN A 205 -4.30 -9.26 -6.43
CA GLN A 205 -4.54 -7.81 -6.53
C GLN A 205 -5.76 -7.45 -7.37
N GLU A 206 -6.04 -8.21 -8.43
CA GLU A 206 -7.19 -7.98 -9.30
C GLU A 206 -8.52 -8.19 -8.54
N ASN A 207 -8.64 -9.29 -7.81
CA ASN A 207 -9.81 -9.58 -6.99
C ASN A 207 -9.93 -8.62 -5.80
N ILE A 208 -8.81 -8.25 -5.18
CA ILE A 208 -8.76 -7.22 -4.13
C ILE A 208 -9.27 -5.89 -4.68
N SER A 209 -8.80 -5.47 -5.85
CA SER A 209 -9.23 -4.22 -6.49
C SER A 209 -10.72 -4.21 -6.81
N LYS A 210 -11.25 -5.31 -7.35
CA LYS A 210 -12.67 -5.47 -7.73
C LYS A 210 -13.61 -5.68 -6.55
N GLY A 211 -13.15 -6.33 -5.49
CA GLY A 211 -13.97 -6.70 -4.34
C GLY A 211 -13.81 -5.81 -3.12
N GLY A 212 -12.70 -5.06 -3.03
CA GLY A 212 -12.40 -4.14 -1.94
C GLY A 212 -12.40 -4.80 -0.57
N GLU A 213 -12.82 -4.05 0.46
CA GLU A 213 -12.84 -4.52 1.85
C GLU A 213 -13.69 -5.79 2.05
N LYS A 214 -14.83 -5.91 1.36
CA LYS A 214 -15.68 -7.10 1.46
C LYS A 214 -14.94 -8.37 1.03
N PHE A 215 -14.18 -8.30 -0.04
CA PHE A 215 -13.36 -9.41 -0.52
C PHE A 215 -12.23 -9.73 0.47
N LEU A 216 -11.52 -8.70 0.91
CA LEU A 216 -10.42 -8.83 1.87
C LEU A 216 -10.88 -9.43 3.20
N ALA A 217 -12.01 -8.99 3.74
CA ALA A 217 -12.57 -9.53 4.98
C ALA A 217 -12.93 -11.01 4.88
N THR A 218 -13.29 -11.49 3.69
CA THR A 218 -13.68 -12.88 3.47
C THR A 218 -12.49 -13.80 3.20
N HIS A 219 -11.55 -13.38 2.35
CA HIS A 219 -10.48 -14.23 1.85
C HIS A 219 -9.16 -14.04 2.60
N TRP A 220 -8.91 -12.81 3.10
CA TRP A 220 -7.67 -12.40 3.74
C TRP A 220 -7.92 -11.70 5.09
N PRO A 221 -8.71 -12.30 6.02
CA PRO A 221 -9.24 -11.60 7.20
C PRO A 221 -8.19 -11.12 8.19
N LYS A 222 -6.99 -11.73 8.20
CA LYS A 222 -5.92 -11.40 9.15
C LYS A 222 -5.02 -10.25 8.69
N LEU A 223 -5.16 -9.77 7.44
CA LEU A 223 -4.37 -8.63 6.98
C LEU A 223 -4.63 -7.40 7.83
N ASP A 224 -3.55 -6.73 8.18
CA ASP A 224 -3.64 -5.48 8.94
C ASP A 224 -4.20 -4.34 8.09
N THR A 225 -4.96 -3.48 8.76
CA THR A 225 -5.73 -2.40 8.15
C THR A 225 -5.15 -1.04 8.51
N ILE A 226 -5.12 -0.14 7.56
CA ILE A 226 -4.92 1.30 7.76
C ILE A 226 -6.27 1.87 8.20
N LYS A 227 -6.43 2.20 9.50
CA LYS A 227 -7.65 2.82 10.01
C LYS A 227 -7.81 4.23 9.44
N SER A 228 -6.72 4.97 9.37
CA SER A 228 -6.65 6.27 8.71
C SER A 228 -5.23 6.65 8.33
N ALA A 229 -5.11 7.45 7.26
CA ALA A 229 -3.88 8.14 6.90
C ALA A 229 -4.15 9.66 6.85
N THR A 230 -3.46 10.45 7.67
CA THR A 230 -3.75 11.87 7.84
C THR A 230 -2.49 12.74 7.73
N LEU A 231 -2.63 13.89 7.07
CA LEU A 231 -1.58 14.91 7.05
C LEU A 231 -1.41 15.50 8.45
N ILE A 232 -0.17 15.58 8.93
CA ILE A 232 0.18 16.24 10.20
C ILE A 232 1.27 17.28 9.94
N GLY A 233 1.19 18.42 10.63
CA GLY A 233 2.24 19.44 10.55
C GLY A 233 2.38 20.15 9.20
N ALA A 234 1.44 20.00 8.28
CA ALA A 234 1.38 20.83 7.08
C ALA A 234 0.92 22.25 7.47
N ALA A 235 1.87 23.12 7.79
CA ALA A 235 1.58 24.55 7.81
C ALA A 235 1.02 24.91 6.42
N ALA A 236 -0.10 25.66 6.40
CA ALA A 236 -0.67 26.18 5.16
C ALA A 236 0.43 26.88 4.38
N THR A 237 0.87 26.30 3.26
CA THR A 237 1.85 26.93 2.40
C THR A 237 1.19 28.11 1.73
N THR A 238 1.58 29.31 2.12
CA THR A 238 1.39 30.52 1.29
C THR A 238 2.00 30.22 -0.08
N PRO A 239 1.32 30.52 -1.21
CA PRO A 239 1.87 30.25 -2.53
C PRO A 239 3.23 30.91 -2.66
N ALA A 240 4.27 30.13 -2.95
CA ALA A 240 5.58 30.68 -3.21
C ALA A 240 5.49 31.64 -4.41
N LYS A 241 5.88 32.89 -4.18
CA LYS A 241 6.05 33.92 -5.23
C LYS A 241 6.94 33.32 -6.33
N PRO A 242 6.56 33.44 -7.62
CA PRO A 242 7.37 32.91 -8.71
C PRO A 242 8.80 33.44 -8.60
N ALA A 243 9.79 32.56 -8.59
CA ALA A 243 11.20 32.95 -8.62
C ALA A 243 11.47 33.78 -9.86
N ALA A 244 12.01 34.96 -9.65
CA ALA A 244 12.40 35.88 -10.74
C ALA A 244 13.41 35.16 -11.63
N LYS A 245 13.15 35.22 -12.95
CA LYS A 245 14.02 34.72 -14.01
C LYS A 245 15.41 35.37 -13.86
N PRO A 246 16.52 34.63 -13.91
CA PRO A 246 17.84 35.24 -13.86
C PRO A 246 17.99 36.27 -14.97
N ALA A 247 18.40 37.50 -14.64
CA ALA A 247 18.71 38.54 -15.60
C ALA A 247 19.89 38.05 -16.44
N THR A 248 19.69 38.05 -17.75
CA THR A 248 20.74 37.78 -18.74
C THR A 248 21.78 38.92 -18.63
N THR A 249 22.97 38.63 -18.13
CA THR A 249 24.11 39.55 -18.14
C THR A 249 24.52 39.81 -19.57
N ALA A 250 24.36 41.06 -20.00
CA ALA A 250 24.82 41.54 -21.29
C ALA A 250 26.34 41.40 -21.38
N LYS A 251 26.82 40.85 -22.49
CA LYS A 251 28.22 40.71 -22.88
C LYS A 251 28.82 42.12 -23.04
N PRO A 252 30.03 42.42 -22.47
CA PRO A 252 30.69 43.69 -22.72
C PRO A 252 31.15 43.80 -24.19
N ALA A 253 30.90 44.95 -24.81
CA ALA A 253 31.37 45.27 -26.16
C ALA A 253 32.90 45.31 -26.19
N SER A 254 33.50 44.63 -27.16
CA SER A 254 34.93 44.70 -27.51
C SER A 254 35.31 46.09 -27.99
N SER A 255 36.20 46.75 -27.27
CA SER A 255 36.83 48.01 -27.70
C SER A 255 37.85 47.75 -28.84
N ALA A 256 37.65 48.33 -29.97
CA ALA A 256 38.58 48.34 -31.09
C ALA A 256 39.79 49.20 -30.74
N THR A 257 41.00 48.67 -30.90
CA THR A 257 42.29 49.37 -30.80
C THR A 257 42.56 50.04 -32.12
N PRO A 258 42.99 51.37 -32.14
CA PRO A 258 43.43 52.03 -33.38
C PRO A 258 44.85 51.60 -33.73
N LYS A 259 45.12 51.40 -35.01
CA LYS A 259 46.42 51.10 -35.61
C LYS A 259 47.24 52.45 -35.75
N PRO A 260 48.53 52.47 -35.37
CA PRO A 260 49.41 53.62 -35.69
C PRO A 260 49.85 53.62 -37.16
N GLN A 261 50.08 54.83 -37.67
CA GLN A 261 50.73 55.09 -38.95
C GLN A 261 52.20 54.70 -38.93
#